data_db68f89a558c909c92a2b718a034606c
#
_entry.id   db68f89a558c909c92a2b718a034606c
#
_cell.length_a   1.000
_cell.length_b   1.000
_cell.length_c   1.000
_cell.angle_alpha   90.00
_cell.angle_beta   90.00
_cell.angle_gamma   90.00
#
_symmetry.space_group_name_H-M   'P 1'
#
loop_
_entity.id
_entity.type
_entity.pdbx_description
1 polymer ?
#
loop_
_entity_poly.entity_id
_entity_poly.type
_entity_poly.pdbx_seq_one_letter_code
_entity_poly.pdbx_strand_id
1 'polypeptide(L)'
;IIYDSGKEEKIFGSDPETTNNRMEITAVIKSLEKVNNKNNIKIYSDSTYVINTVTKNWKRNANNDLWDVLDKLLDGRDIQWEWVKGHSGDKYNDIADKLAVDAIVKLKKNNSTELSHLDSEGKIKMVDVSEKKISSRVAVVSGKVVMKKETLEIIKKGELKKGDIFTLSRTAGITAVKSTPTLIPLCHTIPLSEIKIEIDVNEELPGLEVKCTTKAEWKTGVEIEAFTGVSITCVTIYDMCKAVDKSAYIT
;
A
#
# COMPACT_ATOMS: atom_id res chain seq x y z
N ILE A 1 10.61 5.84 25.11
CA ILE A 1 11.13 4.60 25.68
C ILE A 1 10.54 4.43 27.06
N ILE A 2 10.01 3.25 27.38
CA ILE A 2 9.49 2.91 28.70
C ILE A 2 10.48 1.93 29.34
N TYR A 3 10.89 2.22 30.57
CA TYR A 3 11.69 1.31 31.36
C TYR A 3 10.93 0.95 32.64
N ASP A 4 10.55 -0.33 32.78
CA ASP A 4 9.82 -0.82 33.94
C ASP A 4 10.40 -2.14 34.41
N SER A 5 10.80 -2.22 35.69
CA SER A 5 11.25 -3.45 36.38
C SER A 5 12.33 -4.22 35.60
N GLY A 6 13.27 -3.53 34.97
CA GLY A 6 14.34 -4.13 34.18
C GLY A 6 13.97 -4.47 32.74
N LYS A 7 12.77 -4.17 32.29
CA LYS A 7 12.34 -4.32 30.90
C LYS A 7 12.32 -2.96 30.19
N GLU A 8 12.87 -2.93 28.97
CA GLU A 8 12.84 -1.77 28.10
C GLU A 8 11.84 -2.01 26.97
N GLU A 9 10.87 -1.12 26.80
CA GLU A 9 9.93 -1.10 25.67
C GLU A 9 10.14 0.15 24.84
N LYS A 10 10.25 -0.01 23.52
CA LYS A 10 10.39 1.09 22.55
C LYS A 10 9.07 1.29 21.84
N ILE A 11 8.50 2.49 21.99
CA ILE A 11 7.30 2.90 21.28
C ILE A 11 7.69 4.01 20.33
N PHE A 12 7.24 3.93 19.09
CA PHE A 12 7.47 4.95 18.08
C PHE A 12 6.31 4.97 17.08
N GLY A 13 6.09 6.10 16.44
CA GLY A 13 5.04 6.30 15.45
C GLY A 13 5.25 7.61 14.71
N SER A 14 4.46 7.82 13.67
CA SER A 14 4.48 9.03 12.86
C SER A 14 3.07 9.32 12.36
N ASP A 15 2.78 10.61 12.13
CA ASP A 15 1.52 11.10 11.61
C ASP A 15 1.86 12.06 10.45
N PRO A 16 1.30 11.90 9.24
CA PRO A 16 1.60 12.75 8.09
C PRO A 16 1.07 14.19 8.25
N GLU A 17 0.05 14.40 9.07
CA GLU A 17 -0.63 15.69 9.25
C GLU A 17 -0.48 16.21 10.67
N THR A 18 0.76 16.39 11.13
CA THR A 18 1.05 16.78 12.51
C THR A 18 2.15 17.85 12.61
N THR A 19 2.35 18.37 13.82
CA THR A 19 3.46 19.26 14.16
C THR A 19 4.35 18.61 15.21
N ASN A 20 5.61 19.09 15.35
CA ASN A 20 6.54 18.58 16.36
C ASN A 20 5.90 18.62 17.76
N ASN A 21 5.29 19.74 18.16
CA ASN A 21 4.64 19.87 19.47
C ASN A 21 3.53 18.83 19.68
N ARG A 22 2.72 18.53 18.67
CA ARG A 22 1.70 17.48 18.77
C ARG A 22 2.32 16.11 18.98
N MET A 23 3.39 15.80 18.25
CA MET A 23 4.07 14.51 18.40
C MET A 23 4.74 14.35 19.77
N GLU A 24 5.30 15.42 20.32
CA GLU A 24 5.88 15.41 21.67
C GLU A 24 4.81 15.11 22.75
N ILE A 25 3.63 15.77 22.69
CA ILE A 25 2.51 15.46 23.58
C ILE A 25 2.04 14.01 23.36
N THR A 26 1.89 13.60 22.11
CA THR A 26 1.43 12.24 21.75
C THR A 26 2.38 11.17 22.25
N ALA A 27 3.68 11.41 22.24
CA ALA A 27 4.67 10.47 22.78
C ALA A 27 4.47 10.23 24.28
N VAL A 28 4.19 11.28 25.04
CA VAL A 28 3.89 11.17 26.47
C VAL A 28 2.57 10.44 26.70
N ILE A 29 1.50 10.79 25.97
CA ILE A 29 0.21 10.11 26.05
C ILE A 29 0.38 8.60 25.80
N LYS A 30 1.03 8.22 24.70
CA LYS A 30 1.24 6.81 24.35
C LYS A 30 2.08 6.06 25.36
N SER A 31 3.03 6.73 25.97
CA SER A 31 3.83 6.14 27.05
C SER A 31 2.99 5.90 28.29
N LEU A 32 2.18 6.86 28.70
CA LEU A 32 1.32 6.73 29.89
C LEU A 32 0.16 5.75 29.70
N GLU A 33 -0.34 5.56 28.48
CA GLU A 33 -1.32 4.50 28.14
C GLU A 33 -0.76 3.09 28.36
N LYS A 34 0.54 2.91 28.22
CA LYS A 34 1.23 1.62 28.39
C LYS A 34 1.64 1.34 29.85
N VAL A 35 1.82 2.38 30.65
CA VAL A 35 2.24 2.24 32.03
C VAL A 35 1.04 2.00 32.95
N ASN A 36 0.94 0.79 33.51
CA ASN A 36 -0.14 0.40 34.39
C ASN A 36 0.06 0.91 35.85
N ASN A 37 1.31 1.21 36.23
CA ASN A 37 1.61 1.72 37.57
C ASN A 37 1.17 3.19 37.72
N LYS A 38 0.55 3.53 38.85
CA LYS A 38 0.10 4.90 39.12
C LYS A 38 1.09 5.71 39.95
N ASN A 39 2.05 5.06 40.60
CA ASN A 39 2.98 5.67 41.52
C ASN A 39 4.43 5.57 41.02
N ASN A 40 5.27 6.54 41.37
CA ASN A 40 6.70 6.57 41.07
C ASN A 40 7.01 6.57 39.57
N ILE A 41 6.21 7.26 38.77
CA ILE A 41 6.50 7.48 37.36
C ILE A 41 7.47 8.65 37.20
N LYS A 42 8.54 8.48 36.42
CA LYS A 42 9.46 9.57 36.12
C LYS A 42 9.53 9.73 34.60
N ILE A 43 9.22 10.92 34.10
CA ILE A 43 9.23 11.25 32.69
C ILE A 43 10.38 12.19 32.41
N TYR A 44 11.26 11.77 31.46
CA TYR A 44 12.34 12.56 30.91
C TYR A 44 11.94 13.03 29.51
N SER A 45 12.11 14.32 29.23
CA SER A 45 11.85 14.87 27.91
C SER A 45 12.74 16.09 27.65
N ASP A 46 13.19 16.26 26.41
CA ASP A 46 13.88 17.45 25.93
C ASP A 46 12.89 18.53 25.43
N SER A 47 11.62 18.19 25.32
CA SER A 47 10.56 19.13 24.97
C SER A 47 10.31 20.17 26.05
N THR A 48 10.86 21.36 25.88
CA THR A 48 10.55 22.49 26.75
C THR A 48 9.08 22.86 26.74
N TYR A 49 8.39 22.62 25.63
CA TYR A 49 6.96 22.87 25.46
C TYR A 49 6.14 21.96 26.39
N VAL A 50 6.39 20.66 26.41
CA VAL A 50 5.68 19.72 27.29
C VAL A 50 6.04 19.96 28.72
N ILE A 51 7.33 19.97 29.07
CA ILE A 51 7.80 20.11 30.46
C ILE A 51 7.28 21.39 31.09
N ASN A 52 7.45 22.54 30.42
CA ASN A 52 7.04 23.82 31.04
C ASN A 52 5.51 23.99 31.09
N THR A 53 4.77 23.40 30.14
CA THR A 53 3.30 23.43 30.22
C THR A 53 2.79 22.66 31.42
N VAL A 54 3.37 21.49 31.74
CA VAL A 54 2.91 20.65 32.85
C VAL A 54 3.47 21.15 34.18
N THR A 55 4.74 21.61 34.25
CA THR A 55 5.39 21.96 35.51
C THR A 55 5.27 23.44 35.90
N LYS A 56 5.14 24.34 34.88
CA LYS A 56 5.09 25.81 35.11
C LYS A 56 3.78 26.44 34.66
N ASN A 57 2.75 25.64 34.38
CA ASN A 57 1.44 26.08 33.93
C ASN A 57 1.46 27.09 32.78
N TRP A 58 2.29 26.79 31.75
CA TRP A 58 2.29 27.60 30.53
C TRP A 58 0.92 27.58 29.86
N LYS A 59 0.51 28.73 29.31
CA LYS A 59 -0.79 28.88 28.68
C LYS A 59 -0.91 27.97 27.47
N ARG A 60 -1.96 27.15 27.43
CA ARG A 60 -2.27 26.22 26.32
C ARG A 60 -3.06 26.96 25.25
N ASN A 61 -2.35 27.52 24.25
CA ASN A 61 -2.97 28.25 23.15
C ASN A 61 -3.32 27.35 21.93
N ALA A 62 -2.83 26.11 21.94
CA ALA A 62 -3.02 25.13 20.86
C ALA A 62 -2.99 23.69 21.40
N ASN A 63 -3.42 22.73 20.59
CA ASN A 63 -3.40 21.29 20.88
C ASN A 63 -4.25 20.91 22.11
N ASN A 64 -5.35 21.62 22.36
CA ASN A 64 -6.20 21.39 23.53
C ASN A 64 -6.78 19.97 23.54
N ASP A 65 -7.06 19.41 22.36
CA ASP A 65 -7.49 18.02 22.19
C ASP A 65 -6.52 17.00 22.81
N LEU A 66 -5.22 17.21 22.64
CA LEU A 66 -4.18 16.34 23.20
C LEU A 66 -3.94 16.64 24.68
N TRP A 67 -4.01 17.92 25.09
CA TRP A 67 -3.88 18.29 26.49
C TRP A 67 -5.01 17.71 27.36
N ASP A 68 -6.25 17.70 26.86
CA ASP A 68 -7.41 17.12 27.55
C ASP A 68 -7.26 15.60 27.73
N VAL A 69 -6.66 14.91 26.78
CA VAL A 69 -6.33 13.47 26.90
C VAL A 69 -5.22 13.27 27.93
N LEU A 70 -4.16 14.07 27.85
CA LEU A 70 -3.02 13.97 28.76
C LEU A 70 -3.46 14.24 30.23
N ASP A 71 -4.25 15.28 30.46
CA ASP A 71 -4.75 15.61 31.82
C ASP A 71 -5.52 14.44 32.46
N LYS A 72 -6.36 13.76 31.69
CA LYS A 72 -7.06 12.54 32.15
C LYS A 72 -6.09 11.41 32.52
N LEU A 73 -4.97 11.30 31.82
CA LEU A 73 -3.96 10.27 32.10
C LEU A 73 -3.07 10.67 33.31
N LEU A 74 -2.94 11.96 33.60
CA LEU A 74 -2.20 12.47 34.76
C LEU A 74 -3.01 12.37 36.06
N ASP A 75 -4.33 12.37 35.98
CA ASP A 75 -5.21 12.33 37.14
C ASP A 75 -4.97 11.09 38.01
N GLY A 76 -4.73 11.32 39.30
CA GLY A 76 -4.45 10.26 40.26
C GLY A 76 -3.12 9.53 40.08
N ARG A 77 -2.17 10.07 39.31
CA ARG A 77 -0.82 9.53 39.14
C ARG A 77 0.23 10.41 39.79
N ASP A 78 1.21 9.80 40.47
CA ASP A 78 2.39 10.49 40.98
C ASP A 78 3.50 10.46 39.92
N ILE A 79 3.73 11.61 39.28
CA ILE A 79 4.65 11.73 38.14
C ILE A 79 5.66 12.83 38.41
N GLN A 80 6.94 12.45 38.33
CA GLN A 80 8.07 13.38 38.36
C GLN A 80 8.47 13.72 36.93
N TRP A 81 8.64 15.01 36.64
CA TRP A 81 9.04 15.50 35.33
C TRP A 81 10.45 16.03 35.37
N GLU A 82 11.30 15.59 34.45
CA GLU A 82 12.67 16.03 34.35
C GLU A 82 12.97 16.42 32.92
N TRP A 83 13.44 17.65 32.73
CA TRP A 83 13.91 18.13 31.45
C TRP A 83 15.33 17.63 31.24
N VAL A 84 15.59 17.08 30.04
CA VAL A 84 16.91 16.68 29.56
C VAL A 84 17.31 17.56 28.39
N LYS A 85 18.60 17.84 28.23
CA LYS A 85 19.06 18.61 27.08
C LYS A 85 19.11 17.71 25.85
N GLY A 86 18.41 18.09 24.78
CA GLY A 86 18.44 17.38 23.49
C GLY A 86 19.86 17.35 22.92
N HIS A 87 20.23 16.25 22.24
CA HIS A 87 21.53 16.02 21.61
C HIS A 87 22.75 16.23 22.53
N SER A 88 22.63 15.89 23.80
CA SER A 88 23.67 16.09 24.80
C SER A 88 24.47 14.83 25.13
N GLY A 89 24.22 13.72 24.42
CA GLY A 89 24.83 12.42 24.69
C GLY A 89 24.10 11.64 25.81
N ASP A 90 22.90 12.07 26.22
CA ASP A 90 22.05 11.22 27.05
C ASP A 90 21.60 10.01 26.23
N LYS A 91 21.96 8.82 26.71
CA LYS A 91 21.74 7.53 26.00
C LYS A 91 20.30 7.33 25.60
N TYR A 92 19.35 7.64 26.48
CA TYR A 92 17.94 7.36 26.21
C TYR A 92 17.29 8.42 25.34
N ASN A 93 17.74 9.68 25.45
CA ASN A 93 17.30 10.74 24.53
C ASN A 93 17.81 10.51 23.11
N ASP A 94 19.07 10.13 22.94
CA ASP A 94 19.65 9.81 21.62
C ASP A 94 18.92 8.62 20.96
N ILE A 95 18.51 7.60 21.74
CA ILE A 95 17.71 6.49 21.23
C ILE A 95 16.30 6.98 20.85
N ALA A 96 15.67 7.85 21.63
CA ALA A 96 14.35 8.39 21.32
C ALA A 96 14.36 9.22 20.05
N ASP A 97 15.36 10.08 19.85
CA ASP A 97 15.58 10.86 18.64
C ASP A 97 15.73 9.96 17.42
N LYS A 98 16.56 8.92 17.54
CA LYS A 98 16.72 7.95 16.44
C LYS A 98 15.43 7.23 16.10
N LEU A 99 14.63 6.82 17.08
CA LEU A 99 13.33 6.19 16.86
C LEU A 99 12.36 7.13 16.17
N ALA A 100 12.36 8.42 16.51
CA ALA A 100 11.52 9.45 15.88
C ALA A 100 11.93 9.65 14.40
N VAL A 101 13.22 9.75 14.11
CA VAL A 101 13.73 9.85 12.73
C VAL A 101 13.38 8.60 11.92
N ASP A 102 13.60 7.41 12.48
CA ASP A 102 13.28 6.15 11.81
C ASP A 102 11.76 6.02 11.51
N ALA A 103 10.90 6.54 12.41
CA ALA A 103 9.46 6.58 12.20
C ALA A 103 9.08 7.49 11.03
N ILE A 104 9.70 8.67 10.91
CA ILE A 104 9.49 9.60 9.79
C ILE A 104 9.98 8.99 8.46
N VAL A 105 11.14 8.33 8.47
CA VAL A 105 11.67 7.63 7.30
C VAL A 105 10.74 6.52 6.84
N LYS A 106 10.19 5.72 7.78
CA LYS A 106 9.17 4.70 7.47
C LYS A 106 7.89 5.32 6.91
N LEU A 107 7.41 6.43 7.47
CA LEU A 107 6.23 7.14 6.97
C LEU A 107 6.48 7.65 5.54
N LYS A 108 7.63 8.28 5.30
CA LYS A 108 8.03 8.75 3.96
C LYS A 108 8.14 7.60 2.97
N LYS A 109 8.70 6.44 3.36
CA LYS A 109 8.72 5.23 2.51
C LYS A 109 7.33 4.67 2.22
N ASN A 110 6.40 4.78 3.16
CA ASN A 110 5.01 4.32 2.96
C ASN A 110 4.16 5.32 2.16
N ASN A 111 4.50 6.62 2.22
CA ASN A 111 3.80 7.71 1.53
C ASN A 111 4.56 8.25 0.32
N SER A 112 5.81 7.84 0.10
CA SER A 112 6.49 8.20 -1.13
C SER A 112 5.86 7.43 -2.28
N THR A 113 5.19 8.13 -3.16
CA THR A 113 5.22 7.90 -4.60
C THR A 113 6.66 8.11 -5.11
N GLU A 114 7.69 7.54 -4.45
CA GLU A 114 8.96 7.35 -5.11
C GLU A 114 8.65 6.48 -6.32
N LEU A 115 8.89 7.04 -7.49
CA LEU A 115 8.87 6.29 -8.73
C LEU A 115 9.91 5.18 -8.56
N SER A 116 9.46 4.04 -8.06
CA SER A 116 10.31 2.90 -7.67
C SER A 116 11.17 2.37 -8.81
N HIS A 117 10.90 2.84 -10.02
CA HIS A 117 11.58 2.52 -11.27
C HIS A 117 12.63 3.56 -11.70
N LEU A 118 13.02 4.51 -10.83
CA LEU A 118 14.12 5.43 -11.06
C LEU A 118 15.24 5.21 -10.04
N ASP A 119 16.48 5.36 -10.49
CA ASP A 119 17.64 5.42 -9.59
C ASP A 119 17.87 6.83 -9.04
N SER A 120 18.92 7.01 -8.24
CA SER A 120 19.28 8.32 -7.64
C SER A 120 19.66 9.39 -8.68
N GLU A 121 19.93 9.00 -9.93
CA GLU A 121 20.26 9.89 -11.05
C GLU A 121 19.03 10.13 -11.96
N GLY A 122 17.84 9.58 -11.62
CA GLY A 122 16.62 9.69 -12.41
C GLY A 122 16.58 8.76 -13.63
N LYS A 123 17.46 7.75 -13.71
CA LYS A 123 17.46 6.76 -14.78
C LYS A 123 16.51 5.62 -14.45
N ILE A 124 15.89 5.08 -15.51
CA ILE A 124 14.98 3.94 -15.41
C ILE A 124 15.73 2.69 -14.92
N LYS A 125 15.22 2.03 -13.89
CA LYS A 125 15.72 0.74 -13.42
C LYS A 125 14.57 -0.18 -12.99
N MET A 126 14.78 -1.48 -13.10
CA MET A 126 13.89 -2.49 -12.53
C MET A 126 14.05 -2.51 -11.01
N VAL A 127 12.95 -2.62 -10.26
CA VAL A 127 12.97 -2.66 -8.79
C VAL A 127 13.66 -3.93 -8.32
N ASP A 128 14.61 -3.80 -7.39
CA ASP A 128 15.20 -4.97 -6.72
C ASP A 128 14.22 -5.54 -5.69
N VAL A 129 13.91 -6.81 -5.82
CA VAL A 129 13.02 -7.57 -4.93
C VAL A 129 13.75 -8.67 -4.15
N SER A 130 15.09 -8.70 -4.19
CA SER A 130 15.90 -9.78 -3.61
C SER A 130 15.62 -9.99 -2.13
N GLU A 131 15.50 -8.91 -1.36
CA GLU A 131 15.27 -8.92 0.08
C GLU A 131 13.81 -9.17 0.48
N LYS A 132 12.87 -9.17 -0.48
CA LYS A 132 11.45 -9.43 -0.17
C LYS A 132 11.21 -10.91 0.08
N LYS A 133 10.37 -11.20 1.07
CA LYS A 133 9.93 -12.57 1.35
C LYS A 133 8.98 -13.06 0.26
N ILE A 134 9.08 -14.34 -0.08
CA ILE A 134 8.11 -15.02 -0.93
C ILE A 134 6.77 -15.07 -0.21
N SER A 135 5.70 -14.77 -0.93
CA SER A 135 4.33 -14.91 -0.44
C SER A 135 3.39 -15.26 -1.59
N SER A 136 2.21 -15.76 -1.26
CA SER A 136 1.17 -16.02 -2.25
C SER A 136 0.70 -14.71 -2.89
N ARG A 137 0.67 -14.70 -4.21
CA ARG A 137 0.27 -13.58 -5.04
C ARG A 137 -0.91 -13.98 -5.91
N VAL A 138 -1.97 -13.21 -5.86
CA VAL A 138 -3.15 -13.42 -6.70
C VAL A 138 -3.56 -12.07 -7.25
N ALA A 139 -3.81 -12.01 -8.55
CA ALA A 139 -4.41 -10.85 -9.19
C ALA A 139 -5.60 -11.28 -10.04
N VAL A 140 -6.64 -10.46 -10.02
CA VAL A 140 -7.83 -10.63 -10.85
C VAL A 140 -8.11 -9.30 -11.54
N VAL A 141 -8.16 -9.33 -12.86
CA VAL A 141 -8.45 -8.17 -13.71
C VAL A 141 -9.61 -8.50 -14.60
N SER A 142 -10.48 -7.53 -14.85
CA SER A 142 -11.63 -7.65 -15.77
C SER A 142 -11.60 -6.56 -16.81
N GLY A 143 -12.16 -6.86 -17.99
CA GLY A 143 -12.37 -5.92 -19.09
C GLY A 143 -13.58 -6.38 -19.91
N LYS A 144 -14.08 -5.51 -20.78
CA LYS A 144 -15.27 -5.80 -21.59
C LYS A 144 -15.03 -5.39 -23.03
N VAL A 145 -15.64 -6.14 -23.94
CA VAL A 145 -15.77 -5.74 -25.34
C VAL A 145 -17.24 -5.53 -25.63
N VAL A 146 -17.64 -4.27 -25.73
CA VAL A 146 -19.01 -3.86 -26.01
C VAL A 146 -19.23 -3.85 -27.51
N MET A 147 -20.36 -4.36 -27.97
CA MET A 147 -20.69 -4.51 -29.38
C MET A 147 -22.20 -4.38 -29.61
N LYS A 148 -22.63 -4.41 -30.86
CA LYS A 148 -24.05 -4.44 -31.22
C LYS A 148 -24.69 -5.77 -30.81
N LYS A 149 -25.99 -5.75 -30.49
CA LYS A 149 -26.76 -6.97 -30.17
C LYS A 149 -26.68 -8.00 -31.29
N GLU A 150 -26.78 -7.55 -32.54
CA GLU A 150 -26.70 -8.42 -33.72
C GLU A 150 -25.35 -9.14 -33.80
N THR A 151 -24.25 -8.45 -33.45
CA THR A 151 -22.91 -9.04 -33.41
C THR A 151 -22.80 -10.09 -32.32
N LEU A 152 -23.36 -9.80 -31.13
CA LEU A 152 -23.38 -10.75 -30.01
C LEU A 152 -24.17 -12.02 -30.38
N GLU A 153 -25.31 -11.89 -31.08
CA GLU A 153 -26.10 -13.05 -31.54
C GLU A 153 -25.30 -13.91 -32.55
N ILE A 154 -24.57 -13.31 -33.48
CA ILE A 154 -23.69 -14.04 -34.39
C ILE A 154 -22.61 -14.83 -33.62
N ILE A 155 -22.01 -14.23 -32.58
CA ILE A 155 -21.02 -14.89 -31.73
C ILE A 155 -21.65 -16.08 -30.99
N LYS A 156 -22.82 -15.87 -30.36
CA LYS A 156 -23.55 -16.93 -29.62
C LYS A 156 -23.88 -18.13 -30.51
N LYS A 157 -24.21 -17.89 -31.76
CA LYS A 157 -24.51 -18.94 -32.74
C LYS A 157 -23.26 -19.62 -33.32
N GLY A 158 -22.05 -19.09 -33.05
CA GLY A 158 -20.81 -19.60 -33.63
C GLY A 158 -20.64 -19.34 -35.13
N GLU A 159 -21.33 -18.31 -35.67
CA GLU A 159 -21.38 -18.01 -37.11
C GLU A 159 -20.27 -17.04 -37.58
N LEU A 160 -19.26 -16.79 -36.73
CA LEU A 160 -18.12 -15.94 -37.11
C LEU A 160 -17.25 -16.67 -38.17
N LYS A 161 -16.98 -16.01 -39.30
CA LYS A 161 -16.15 -16.55 -40.38
C LYS A 161 -14.69 -16.87 -39.96
N LYS A 162 -14.19 -16.22 -38.92
CA LYS A 162 -12.83 -16.42 -38.39
C LYS A 162 -12.70 -17.58 -37.40
N GLY A 163 -13.81 -18.30 -37.11
CA GLY A 163 -13.82 -19.46 -36.22
C GLY A 163 -14.24 -19.15 -34.77
N ASP A 164 -13.89 -20.02 -33.84
CA ASP A 164 -14.30 -19.93 -32.44
C ASP A 164 -13.58 -18.79 -31.70
N ILE A 165 -14.30 -17.72 -31.46
CA ILE A 165 -13.83 -16.51 -30.79
C ILE A 165 -13.40 -16.79 -29.33
N PHE A 166 -14.10 -17.66 -28.63
CA PHE A 166 -13.83 -17.97 -27.21
C PHE A 166 -12.50 -18.69 -27.05
N THR A 167 -12.29 -19.76 -27.83
CA THR A 167 -11.06 -20.55 -27.76
C THR A 167 -9.86 -19.74 -28.23
N LEU A 168 -9.96 -19.01 -29.36
CA LEU A 168 -8.85 -18.25 -29.89
C LEU A 168 -8.45 -17.10 -28.96
N SER A 169 -9.43 -16.35 -28.46
CA SER A 169 -9.14 -15.21 -27.56
C SER A 169 -8.59 -15.66 -26.23
N ARG A 170 -9.07 -16.75 -25.66
CA ARG A 170 -8.53 -17.35 -24.44
C ARG A 170 -7.09 -17.79 -24.61
N THR A 171 -6.77 -18.46 -25.73
CA THR A 171 -5.42 -18.92 -26.04
C THR A 171 -4.47 -17.75 -26.22
N ALA A 172 -4.89 -16.70 -26.94
CA ALA A 172 -4.11 -15.48 -27.12
C ALA A 172 -3.81 -14.79 -25.78
N GLY A 173 -4.81 -14.68 -24.90
CA GLY A 173 -4.63 -14.11 -23.56
C GLY A 173 -3.66 -14.91 -22.70
N ILE A 174 -3.76 -16.23 -22.65
CA ILE A 174 -2.82 -17.10 -21.92
C ILE A 174 -1.39 -16.92 -22.46
N THR A 175 -1.23 -16.86 -23.79
CA THR A 175 0.08 -16.62 -24.41
C THR A 175 0.64 -15.26 -24.03
N ALA A 176 -0.19 -14.22 -24.02
CA ALA A 176 0.19 -12.87 -23.62
C ALA A 176 0.66 -12.81 -22.17
N VAL A 177 -0.06 -13.44 -21.24
CA VAL A 177 0.33 -13.55 -19.83
C VAL A 177 1.74 -14.14 -19.71
N LYS A 178 2.03 -15.23 -20.41
CA LYS A 178 3.35 -15.88 -20.42
C LYS A 178 4.44 -15.00 -21.04
N SER A 179 4.06 -14.08 -21.91
CA SER A 179 4.98 -13.18 -22.62
C SER A 179 5.12 -11.80 -21.93
N THR A 180 4.44 -11.55 -20.82
CA THR A 180 4.44 -10.26 -20.12
C THR A 180 5.85 -9.69 -19.90
N PRO A 181 6.86 -10.44 -19.42
CA PRO A 181 8.20 -9.90 -19.20
C PRO A 181 8.91 -9.44 -20.48
N THR A 182 8.51 -9.94 -21.65
CA THR A 182 9.05 -9.50 -22.94
C THR A 182 8.29 -8.31 -23.54
N LEU A 183 7.06 -8.08 -23.09
CA LEU A 183 6.19 -6.99 -23.56
C LEU A 183 6.34 -5.73 -22.70
N ILE A 184 6.51 -5.89 -21.40
CA ILE A 184 6.56 -4.80 -20.42
C ILE A 184 7.99 -4.69 -19.87
N PRO A 185 8.74 -3.64 -20.23
CA PRO A 185 10.20 -3.58 -20.05
C PRO A 185 10.69 -3.75 -18.60
N LEU A 186 9.92 -3.27 -17.60
CA LEU A 186 10.34 -3.29 -16.20
C LEU A 186 9.66 -4.39 -15.37
N CYS A 187 8.96 -5.32 -16.02
CA CYS A 187 8.38 -6.47 -15.33
C CYS A 187 9.41 -7.55 -15.01
N HIS A 188 9.28 -8.13 -13.84
CA HIS A 188 10.03 -9.32 -13.45
C HIS A 188 9.53 -10.56 -14.19
N THR A 189 10.42 -11.51 -14.45
CA THR A 189 10.00 -12.84 -14.91
C THR A 189 9.50 -13.64 -13.71
N ILE A 190 8.18 -13.85 -13.63
CA ILE A 190 7.53 -14.50 -12.51
C ILE A 190 7.09 -15.92 -12.92
N PRO A 191 7.46 -16.96 -12.14
CA PRO A 191 6.97 -18.32 -12.37
C PRO A 191 5.50 -18.43 -11.91
N LEU A 192 4.57 -18.27 -12.84
CA LEU A 192 3.15 -18.35 -12.56
C LEU A 192 2.72 -19.80 -12.28
N SER A 193 1.94 -20.00 -11.22
CA SER A 193 1.33 -21.29 -10.86
C SER A 193 -0.04 -21.49 -11.52
N GLU A 194 -0.76 -20.40 -11.82
CA GLU A 194 -2.08 -20.44 -12.46
C GLU A 194 -2.27 -19.26 -13.39
N ILE A 195 -2.87 -19.51 -14.54
CA ILE A 195 -3.43 -18.54 -15.49
C ILE A 195 -4.82 -19.02 -15.86
N LYS A 196 -5.85 -18.28 -15.47
CA LYS A 196 -7.23 -18.57 -15.82
C LYS A 196 -7.85 -17.39 -16.54
N ILE A 197 -8.38 -17.62 -17.77
CA ILE A 197 -9.14 -16.63 -18.54
C ILE A 197 -10.57 -17.13 -18.72
N GLU A 198 -11.52 -16.37 -18.23
CA GLU A 198 -12.94 -16.56 -18.35
C GLU A 198 -13.48 -15.51 -19.33
N ILE A 199 -14.38 -15.94 -20.21
CA ILE A 199 -15.02 -15.06 -21.19
C ILE A 199 -16.50 -15.40 -21.15
N ASP A 200 -17.31 -14.44 -20.69
CA ASP A 200 -18.72 -14.60 -20.47
C ASP A 200 -19.52 -13.63 -21.36
N VAL A 201 -20.72 -14.04 -21.76
CA VAL A 201 -21.67 -13.20 -22.49
C VAL A 201 -22.34 -12.23 -21.52
N ASN A 202 -22.35 -10.94 -21.84
CA ASN A 202 -23.07 -9.93 -21.11
C ASN A 202 -24.22 -9.40 -21.99
N GLU A 203 -25.46 -9.67 -21.58
CA GLU A 203 -26.68 -9.27 -22.31
C GLU A 203 -27.14 -7.84 -21.98
N GLU A 204 -26.89 -7.37 -20.74
CA GLU A 204 -27.33 -6.04 -20.28
C GLU A 204 -26.52 -4.93 -20.96
N LEU A 205 -25.22 -5.14 -21.09
CA LEU A 205 -24.33 -4.33 -21.90
C LEU A 205 -23.83 -5.23 -23.04
N PRO A 206 -24.51 -5.25 -24.20
CA PRO A 206 -24.24 -6.28 -25.21
C PRO A 206 -22.76 -6.43 -25.51
N GLY A 207 -22.21 -7.62 -25.25
CA GLY A 207 -20.78 -7.84 -25.42
C GLY A 207 -20.24 -9.06 -24.71
N LEU A 208 -18.93 -9.11 -24.62
CA LEU A 208 -18.20 -10.16 -23.89
C LEU A 208 -17.44 -9.54 -22.72
N GLU A 209 -17.59 -10.15 -21.56
CA GLU A 209 -16.85 -9.83 -20.37
C GLU A 209 -15.68 -10.79 -20.20
N VAL A 210 -14.48 -10.25 -20.02
CA VAL A 210 -13.24 -11.00 -19.88
C VAL A 210 -12.74 -10.84 -18.46
N LYS A 211 -12.34 -11.95 -17.84
CA LYS A 211 -11.71 -11.98 -16.53
C LYS A 211 -10.44 -12.82 -16.57
N CYS A 212 -9.33 -12.25 -16.13
CA CYS A 212 -8.07 -12.95 -16.00
C CYS A 212 -7.67 -13.07 -14.54
N THR A 213 -7.40 -14.29 -14.09
CA THR A 213 -6.82 -14.58 -12.78
C THR A 213 -5.43 -15.14 -12.97
N THR A 214 -4.45 -14.56 -12.28
CA THR A 214 -3.07 -15.04 -12.23
C THR A 214 -2.65 -15.33 -10.80
N LYS A 215 -1.86 -16.40 -10.58
CA LYS A 215 -1.32 -16.75 -9.26
C LYS A 215 0.16 -17.11 -9.35
N ALA A 216 0.90 -16.77 -8.29
CA ALA A 216 2.28 -17.18 -8.10
C ALA A 216 2.66 -17.19 -6.61
N GLU A 217 3.64 -17.99 -6.25
CA GLU A 217 4.39 -17.85 -5.01
C GLU A 217 5.67 -17.07 -5.30
N TRP A 218 5.68 -15.75 -5.08
CA TRP A 218 6.78 -14.91 -5.49
C TRP A 218 6.95 -13.65 -4.64
N LYS A 219 8.00 -12.87 -4.92
CA LYS A 219 8.43 -11.67 -4.18
C LYS A 219 7.71 -10.39 -4.60
N THR A 220 6.98 -10.41 -5.73
CA THR A 220 6.22 -9.26 -6.27
C THR A 220 4.85 -9.70 -6.75
N GLY A 221 3.95 -8.74 -7.02
CA GLY A 221 2.61 -9.00 -7.51
C GLY A 221 2.58 -9.52 -8.95
N VAL A 222 1.43 -10.02 -9.37
CA VAL A 222 1.16 -10.62 -10.68
C VAL A 222 0.05 -9.87 -11.44
N GLU A 223 -0.16 -8.61 -11.04
CA GLU A 223 -1.19 -7.75 -11.62
C GLU A 223 -0.92 -7.40 -13.08
N ILE A 224 0.35 -7.18 -13.46
CA ILE A 224 0.70 -6.81 -14.84
C ILE A 224 0.46 -7.99 -15.78
N GLU A 225 0.72 -9.20 -15.35
CA GLU A 225 0.40 -10.43 -16.07
C GLU A 225 -1.11 -10.55 -16.30
N ALA A 226 -1.93 -10.26 -15.28
CA ALA A 226 -3.39 -10.30 -15.40
C ALA A 226 -3.91 -9.19 -16.33
N PHE A 227 -3.37 -7.96 -16.26
CA PHE A 227 -3.69 -6.86 -17.18
C PHE A 227 -3.34 -7.22 -18.63
N THR A 228 -2.14 -7.76 -18.86
CA THR A 228 -1.70 -8.18 -20.20
C THR A 228 -2.65 -9.25 -20.76
N GLY A 229 -3.04 -10.22 -19.94
CA GLY A 229 -4.00 -11.26 -20.31
C GLY A 229 -5.34 -10.72 -20.77
N VAL A 230 -5.96 -9.83 -19.96
CA VAL A 230 -7.25 -9.21 -20.32
C VAL A 230 -7.13 -8.37 -21.58
N SER A 231 -6.10 -7.52 -21.66
CA SER A 231 -5.91 -6.60 -22.79
C SER A 231 -5.82 -7.35 -24.13
N ILE A 232 -4.98 -8.38 -24.21
CA ILE A 232 -4.80 -9.13 -25.46
C ILE A 232 -6.01 -10.00 -25.76
N THR A 233 -6.69 -10.55 -24.75
CA THR A 233 -7.96 -11.26 -24.94
C THR A 233 -9.01 -10.32 -25.56
N CYS A 234 -9.20 -9.12 -25.00
CA CYS A 234 -10.16 -8.13 -25.52
C CYS A 234 -9.79 -7.67 -26.95
N VAL A 235 -8.52 -7.40 -27.23
CA VAL A 235 -8.04 -7.03 -28.58
C VAL A 235 -8.30 -8.16 -29.56
N THR A 236 -8.10 -9.42 -29.18
CA THR A 236 -8.37 -10.60 -30.03
C THR A 236 -9.87 -10.73 -30.31
N ILE A 237 -10.73 -10.55 -29.31
CA ILE A 237 -12.19 -10.51 -29.49
C ILE A 237 -12.57 -9.44 -30.51
N TYR A 238 -12.04 -8.21 -30.36
CA TYR A 238 -12.28 -7.13 -31.31
C TYR A 238 -11.82 -7.50 -32.73
N ASP A 239 -10.62 -8.05 -32.90
CA ASP A 239 -10.13 -8.48 -34.21
C ASP A 239 -11.03 -9.53 -34.86
N MET A 240 -11.56 -10.45 -34.05
CA MET A 240 -12.45 -11.51 -34.55
C MET A 240 -13.79 -10.96 -35.06
N CYS A 241 -14.36 -9.94 -34.39
CA CYS A 241 -15.68 -9.40 -34.73
C CYS A 241 -15.67 -8.12 -35.58
N LYS A 242 -14.52 -7.41 -35.74
CA LYS A 242 -14.46 -6.12 -36.47
C LYS A 242 -14.94 -6.16 -37.93
N ALA A 243 -14.94 -7.32 -38.53
CA ALA A 243 -15.46 -7.47 -39.90
C ALA A 243 -16.99 -7.31 -39.99
N VAL A 244 -17.71 -7.62 -38.91
CA VAL A 244 -19.16 -7.49 -38.80
C VAL A 244 -19.57 -6.28 -37.96
N ASP A 245 -18.72 -5.82 -37.03
CA ASP A 245 -18.98 -4.66 -36.20
C ASP A 245 -17.72 -3.83 -35.94
N LYS A 246 -17.56 -2.75 -36.67
CA LYS A 246 -16.44 -1.80 -36.48
C LYS A 246 -16.66 -0.84 -35.31
N SER A 247 -17.88 -0.79 -34.76
CA SER A 247 -18.21 0.09 -33.65
C SER A 247 -17.95 -0.54 -32.27
N ALA A 248 -17.57 -1.84 -32.23
CA ALA A 248 -17.18 -2.50 -31.01
C ALA A 248 -16.00 -1.76 -30.33
N TYR A 249 -16.01 -1.71 -29.01
CA TYR A 249 -14.96 -1.03 -28.23
C TYR A 249 -14.65 -1.78 -26.93
N ILE A 250 -13.47 -1.52 -26.41
CA ILE A 250 -12.97 -2.13 -25.16
C ILE A 250 -13.12 -1.12 -24.01
N THR A 251 -13.57 -1.60 -22.86
CA THR A 251 -13.71 -0.82 -21.62
C THR A 251 -13.27 -1.64 -20.40
#